data_71203fd4002b4b045cd8b43b8c973fea
#
_entry.id   71203fd4002b4b045cd8b43b8c973fea
#
_cell.length_a   1.000
_cell.length_b   1.000
_cell.length_c   1.000
_cell.angle_alpha   90.00
_cell.angle_beta   90.00
_cell.angle_gamma   90.00
#
_symmetry.space_group_name_H-M   'P 1'
#
loop_
_entity.id
_entity.type
_entity.pdbx_description
1 polymer ?
#
loop_
_entity_poly.entity_id
_entity_poly.type
_entity_poly.pdbx_seq_one_letter_code
_entity_poly.pdbx_strand_id
1 'polypeptide(L)'
;GLIVAPLGSSADDFVVAEKKVLALAKAAITLRSVRGEDNQTPAVAALFRDALLDGGWSKEDVEIVPLDDTAYFIATWAGSDPSLGPIVISAHMDVVEAKREDWERDPFRPIVENGYLYGRGASDTKFDAAQALIALIALRRQGFTPRRTIVVAFSGDEETTMHSSKVIADRLSHATLVLNVDGAAGVLDEVTGRPSYWSWQGAEKTYADFELVITNPGGHSSAPRADNAIAQMSSVLARIAQHHFEPELNDITRDYLTQSADLEPDLDKAAVMRAFVQDPSNPEAIAALRNDPGLIGVIGTTCVPTMVDGGHARNALPQRVTAIVNCRIFPGHEKAAIAEALRRIAGQPNLHLTEINPEYVVSAPASPFDATFVQAVTNAIGLAFGEMPIFASQASGATDSMWYRALGIPSYGASGTFLKMSDDFSHGLNERVPTGHIQASLVYYTTLLATLASQ
;
A
#
# COMPACT_ATOMS: atom_id res chain seq x y z
N GLY A 1 -14.17 3.98 -30.05
CA GLY A 1 -13.51 3.21 -29.04
C GLY A 1 -12.98 1.92 -29.64
N LEU A 2 -11.66 1.79 -29.75
CA LEU A 2 -11.03 0.50 -30.08
C LEU A 2 -11.24 -0.43 -28.87
N ILE A 3 -12.08 -1.43 -29.04
CA ILE A 3 -12.11 -2.58 -28.15
C ILE A 3 -10.79 -3.33 -28.45
N VAL A 4 -9.80 -3.17 -27.59
CA VAL A 4 -8.62 -4.03 -27.63
C VAL A 4 -9.13 -5.43 -27.31
N ALA A 5 -9.02 -6.34 -28.27
CA ALA A 5 -9.38 -7.73 -28.05
C ALA A 5 -8.52 -8.27 -26.90
N PRO A 6 -9.10 -9.00 -25.95
CA PRO A 6 -8.32 -9.63 -24.88
C PRO A 6 -7.22 -10.52 -25.49
N LEU A 7 -6.13 -10.73 -24.72
CA LEU A 7 -5.00 -11.60 -25.07
C LEU A 7 -5.39 -12.68 -26.07
N GLY A 8 -4.73 -12.70 -27.20
CA GLY A 8 -4.75 -13.66 -28.31
C GLY A 8 -6.03 -14.44 -28.54
N SER A 9 -6.41 -14.61 -29.74
CA SER A 9 -7.65 -15.28 -30.12
C SER A 9 -7.73 -16.80 -29.80
N SER A 10 -6.72 -17.36 -29.11
CA SER A 10 -6.70 -18.78 -28.76
C SER A 10 -6.55 -19.04 -27.25
N ALA A 11 -7.24 -20.06 -26.75
CA ALA A 11 -7.11 -20.52 -25.37
C ALA A 11 -5.66 -20.92 -25.02
N ASP A 12 -4.88 -21.34 -25.98
CA ASP A 12 -3.49 -21.74 -25.81
C ASP A 12 -2.59 -20.56 -25.41
N ASP A 13 -2.87 -19.34 -25.91
CA ASP A 13 -2.08 -18.14 -25.58
C ASP A 13 -2.23 -17.76 -24.08
N PHE A 14 -3.42 -17.92 -23.53
CA PHE A 14 -3.67 -17.69 -22.10
C PHE A 14 -2.94 -18.71 -21.22
N VAL A 15 -2.93 -19.97 -21.60
CA VAL A 15 -2.20 -21.02 -20.85
C VAL A 15 -0.69 -20.75 -20.89
N VAL A 16 -0.14 -20.34 -22.02
CA VAL A 16 1.29 -19.97 -22.12
C VAL A 16 1.61 -18.76 -21.24
N ALA A 17 0.78 -17.71 -21.29
CA ALA A 17 0.96 -16.51 -20.48
C ALA A 17 0.88 -16.80 -18.99
N GLU A 18 -0.08 -17.62 -18.55
CA GLU A 18 -0.21 -18.08 -17.15
C GLU A 18 1.05 -18.79 -16.65
N LYS A 19 1.61 -19.70 -17.45
CA LYS A 19 2.85 -20.39 -17.13
C LYS A 19 4.03 -19.42 -16.99
N LYS A 20 4.07 -18.38 -17.83
CA LYS A 20 5.10 -17.33 -17.75
C LYS A 20 4.98 -16.49 -16.49
N VAL A 21 3.76 -16.14 -16.08
CA VAL A 21 3.52 -15.44 -14.81
C VAL A 21 4.04 -16.27 -13.64
N LEU A 22 3.66 -17.54 -13.56
CA LEU A 22 4.10 -18.42 -12.48
C LEU A 22 5.62 -18.61 -12.48
N ALA A 23 6.22 -18.81 -13.64
CA ALA A 23 7.67 -18.96 -13.76
C ALA A 23 8.41 -17.69 -13.29
N LEU A 24 7.96 -16.51 -13.73
CA LEU A 24 8.56 -15.23 -13.36
C LEU A 24 8.39 -14.93 -11.86
N ALA A 25 7.19 -15.13 -11.33
CA ALA A 25 6.91 -14.92 -9.90
C ALA A 25 7.74 -15.87 -9.02
N LYS A 26 7.80 -17.15 -9.36
CA LYS A 26 8.64 -18.13 -8.64
C LYS A 26 10.12 -17.77 -8.67
N ALA A 27 10.64 -17.39 -9.83
CA ALA A 27 12.02 -16.95 -9.97
C ALA A 27 12.32 -15.71 -9.12
N ALA A 28 11.41 -14.74 -9.10
CA ALA A 28 11.54 -13.53 -8.28
C ALA A 28 11.51 -13.85 -6.77
N ILE A 29 10.61 -14.72 -6.32
CA ILE A 29 10.49 -15.12 -4.91
C ILE A 29 11.74 -15.89 -4.45
N THR A 30 12.35 -16.68 -5.32
CA THR A 30 13.57 -17.44 -5.00
C THR A 30 14.76 -16.53 -4.66
N LEU A 31 14.76 -15.31 -5.18
CA LEU A 31 15.78 -14.31 -4.87
C LEU A 31 15.39 -13.59 -3.57
N ARG A 32 16.17 -13.82 -2.51
CA ARG A 32 15.91 -13.20 -1.20
C ARG A 32 16.22 -11.71 -1.24
N SER A 33 15.21 -10.90 -1.50
CA SER A 33 15.31 -9.45 -1.64
C SER A 33 14.96 -8.72 -0.32
N VAL A 34 15.55 -9.16 0.78
CA VAL A 34 15.44 -8.52 2.09
C VAL A 34 16.58 -7.54 2.27
N ARG A 35 16.29 -6.31 2.71
CA ARG A 35 17.30 -5.27 2.95
C ARG A 35 18.35 -5.74 3.95
N GLY A 36 19.60 -5.34 3.74
CA GLY A 36 20.74 -5.69 4.55
C GLY A 36 21.74 -6.59 3.81
N GLU A 37 22.46 -7.41 4.59
CA GLU A 37 23.46 -8.33 4.06
C GLU A 37 22.80 -9.35 3.10
N ASP A 38 23.47 -9.61 1.99
CA ASP A 38 23.01 -10.55 0.95
C ASP A 38 21.67 -10.19 0.29
N ASN A 39 21.32 -8.90 0.27
CA ASN A 39 20.13 -8.43 -0.41
C ASN A 39 20.18 -8.72 -1.93
N GLN A 40 19.27 -9.57 -2.42
CA GLN A 40 19.19 -9.95 -3.83
C GLN A 40 18.22 -9.08 -4.66
N THR A 41 17.79 -7.93 -4.17
CA THR A 41 16.91 -7.01 -4.94
C THR A 41 17.52 -6.63 -6.30
N PRO A 42 18.83 -6.35 -6.43
CA PRO A 42 19.42 -6.12 -7.76
C PRO A 42 19.26 -7.29 -8.73
N ALA A 43 19.29 -8.52 -8.22
CA ALA A 43 19.06 -9.71 -9.03
C ALA A 43 17.58 -9.86 -9.47
N VAL A 44 16.64 -9.44 -8.62
CA VAL A 44 15.22 -9.35 -9.00
C VAL A 44 15.04 -8.35 -10.14
N ALA A 45 15.66 -7.19 -10.06
CA ALA A 45 15.64 -6.19 -11.13
C ALA A 45 16.20 -6.76 -12.44
N ALA A 46 17.32 -7.49 -12.39
CA ALA A 46 17.91 -8.15 -13.54
C ALA A 46 16.96 -9.20 -14.16
N LEU A 47 16.28 -9.97 -13.33
CA LEU A 47 15.28 -10.95 -13.77
C LEU A 47 14.13 -10.27 -14.55
N PHE A 48 13.61 -9.18 -14.04
CA PHE A 48 12.53 -8.42 -14.69
C PHE A 48 13.00 -7.74 -15.98
N ARG A 49 14.22 -7.19 -15.98
CA ARG A 49 14.86 -6.69 -17.21
C ARG A 49 14.91 -7.77 -18.29
N ASP A 50 15.43 -8.93 -17.96
CA ASP A 50 15.60 -10.03 -18.92
C ASP A 50 14.26 -10.49 -19.49
N ALA A 51 13.22 -10.54 -18.66
CA ALA A 51 11.86 -10.84 -19.13
C ALA A 51 11.35 -9.82 -20.16
N LEU A 52 11.61 -8.53 -19.95
CA LEU A 52 11.21 -7.48 -20.87
C LEU A 52 12.06 -7.50 -22.15
N LEU A 53 13.36 -7.74 -22.05
CA LEU A 53 14.21 -7.90 -23.24
C LEU A 53 13.73 -9.05 -24.13
N ASP A 54 13.41 -10.20 -23.53
CA ASP A 54 12.80 -11.33 -24.23
C ASP A 54 11.42 -10.98 -24.81
N GLY A 55 10.72 -10.05 -24.18
CA GLY A 55 9.44 -9.50 -24.61
C GLY A 55 9.52 -8.45 -25.72
N GLY A 56 10.73 -8.06 -26.15
CA GLY A 56 10.97 -7.15 -27.27
C GLY A 56 11.36 -5.72 -26.86
N TRP A 57 11.65 -5.44 -25.59
CA TRP A 57 12.28 -4.18 -25.18
C TRP A 57 13.74 -4.14 -25.61
N SER A 58 14.25 -2.96 -25.94
CA SER A 58 15.68 -2.77 -26.18
C SER A 58 16.42 -2.54 -24.87
N LYS A 59 17.74 -2.71 -24.88
CA LYS A 59 18.57 -2.49 -23.68
C LYS A 59 18.55 -1.03 -23.23
N GLU A 60 18.39 -0.11 -24.17
CA GLU A 60 18.33 1.32 -23.92
C GLU A 60 17.05 1.74 -23.19
N ASP A 61 16.00 0.94 -23.32
CA ASP A 61 14.69 1.20 -22.71
C ASP A 61 14.56 0.61 -21.29
N VAL A 62 15.58 -0.10 -20.81
CA VAL A 62 15.53 -0.76 -19.50
C VAL A 62 16.74 -0.37 -18.67
N GLU A 63 16.49 0.16 -17.49
CA GLU A 63 17.49 0.68 -16.58
C GLU A 63 17.40 0.01 -15.20
N ILE A 64 18.53 -0.43 -14.68
CA ILE A 64 18.69 -0.86 -13.29
C ILE A 64 19.65 0.11 -12.63
N VAL A 65 19.19 0.79 -11.57
CA VAL A 65 19.99 1.79 -10.87
C VAL A 65 20.31 1.29 -9.47
N PRO A 66 21.58 1.01 -9.17
CA PRO A 66 22.00 0.72 -7.80
C PRO A 66 21.78 1.92 -6.89
N LEU A 67 21.29 1.67 -5.69
CA LEU A 67 21.07 2.68 -4.66
C LEU A 67 21.22 2.04 -3.29
N ASP A 68 22.14 2.54 -2.47
CA ASP A 68 22.51 1.95 -1.18
C ASP A 68 22.86 0.45 -1.35
N ASP A 69 22.24 -0.44 -0.57
CA ASP A 69 22.42 -1.90 -0.67
C ASP A 69 21.34 -2.56 -1.56
N THR A 70 20.61 -1.78 -2.34
CA THR A 70 19.50 -2.23 -3.19
C THR A 70 19.64 -1.69 -4.61
N ALA A 71 18.58 -1.79 -5.38
CA ALA A 71 18.46 -1.18 -6.71
C ALA A 71 17.00 -0.90 -7.02
N TYR A 72 16.75 0.04 -7.92
CA TYR A 72 15.44 0.23 -8.51
C TYR A 72 15.48 -0.02 -10.03
N PHE A 73 14.31 -0.21 -10.60
CA PHE A 73 14.13 -0.66 -11.97
C PHE A 73 13.19 0.28 -12.71
N ILE A 74 13.62 0.72 -13.91
CA ILE A 74 12.78 1.53 -14.80
C ILE A 74 12.84 0.94 -16.20
N ALA A 75 11.67 0.71 -16.81
CA ALA A 75 11.56 0.31 -18.20
C ALA A 75 10.53 1.19 -18.91
N THR A 76 10.86 1.59 -20.14
CA THR A 76 10.07 2.53 -20.91
C THR A 76 9.54 1.87 -22.19
N TRP A 77 8.27 2.08 -22.44
CA TRP A 77 7.64 1.78 -23.73
C TRP A 77 7.11 3.08 -24.31
N ALA A 78 7.84 3.63 -25.28
CA ALA A 78 7.53 4.93 -25.87
C ALA A 78 6.16 4.96 -26.52
N GLY A 79 5.37 5.97 -26.20
CA GLY A 79 4.09 6.25 -26.84
C GLY A 79 4.28 7.02 -28.15
N SER A 80 3.23 7.04 -28.97
CA SER A 80 3.23 7.78 -30.24
C SER A 80 3.13 9.30 -30.07
N ASP A 81 2.71 9.77 -28.92
CA ASP A 81 2.58 11.19 -28.60
C ASP A 81 3.47 11.57 -27.40
N PRO A 82 4.70 12.02 -27.62
CA PRO A 82 5.65 12.33 -26.56
C PRO A 82 5.28 13.61 -25.77
N SER A 83 4.29 14.37 -26.21
CA SER A 83 3.81 15.55 -25.50
C SER A 83 2.94 15.19 -24.29
N LEU A 84 2.43 13.97 -24.24
CA LEU A 84 1.60 13.47 -23.15
C LEU A 84 2.47 12.88 -22.03
N GLY A 85 2.12 13.19 -20.79
CA GLY A 85 2.76 12.57 -19.63
C GLY A 85 2.54 11.05 -19.60
N PRO A 86 3.52 10.29 -19.12
CA PRO A 86 3.43 8.82 -19.12
C PRO A 86 2.42 8.29 -18.10
N ILE A 87 1.98 7.05 -18.35
CA ILE A 87 1.37 6.19 -17.37
C ILE A 87 2.48 5.37 -16.70
N VAL A 88 2.51 5.36 -15.38
CA VAL A 88 3.49 4.61 -14.60
C VAL A 88 2.85 3.37 -13.98
N ILE A 89 3.53 2.23 -14.08
CA ILE A 89 3.19 1.00 -13.36
C ILE A 89 4.18 0.87 -12.21
N SER A 90 3.70 0.94 -10.98
CA SER A 90 4.49 0.88 -9.76
C SER A 90 4.30 -0.43 -9.04
N ALA A 91 5.40 -0.97 -8.52
CA ALA A 91 5.47 -2.08 -7.58
C ALA A 91 6.80 -1.98 -6.82
N HIS A 92 7.01 -2.83 -5.83
CA HIS A 92 8.31 -2.96 -5.19
C HIS A 92 8.88 -4.37 -5.33
N MET A 93 10.21 -4.46 -5.28
CA MET A 93 10.96 -5.71 -5.50
C MET A 93 11.48 -6.31 -4.20
N ASP A 94 11.61 -5.50 -3.16
CA ASP A 94 12.04 -5.94 -1.84
C ASP A 94 10.90 -6.60 -1.07
N VAL A 95 11.26 -7.38 -0.07
CA VAL A 95 10.32 -8.09 0.81
C VAL A 95 10.79 -7.97 2.25
N VAL A 96 9.86 -8.13 3.20
CA VAL A 96 10.20 -8.23 4.61
C VAL A 96 10.85 -9.57 4.94
N GLU A 97 11.55 -9.64 6.06
CA GLU A 97 12.22 -10.86 6.52
C GLU A 97 11.24 -12.03 6.70
N ALA A 98 11.73 -13.23 6.46
CA ALA A 98 11.03 -14.48 6.76
C ALA A 98 12.05 -15.52 7.21
N LYS A 99 11.81 -16.11 8.38
CA LYS A 99 12.69 -17.13 8.95
C LYS A 99 12.18 -18.53 8.60
N ARG A 100 13.05 -19.35 8.05
CA ARG A 100 12.69 -20.72 7.63
C ARG A 100 12.06 -21.53 8.75
N GLU A 101 12.56 -21.39 9.97
CA GLU A 101 12.09 -22.13 11.14
C GLU A 101 10.64 -21.81 11.56
N ASP A 102 10.15 -20.64 11.18
CA ASP A 102 8.78 -20.20 11.52
C ASP A 102 7.73 -20.64 10.46
N TRP A 103 8.21 -21.06 9.29
CA TRP A 103 7.35 -21.42 8.17
C TRP A 103 7.20 -22.93 8.00
N GLU A 104 6.02 -23.38 7.58
CA GLU A 104 5.81 -24.77 7.17
C GLU A 104 6.56 -25.10 5.88
N ARG A 105 6.63 -24.12 4.97
CA ARG A 105 7.36 -24.19 3.70
C ARG A 105 8.53 -23.23 3.73
N ASP A 106 9.57 -23.47 2.93
CA ASP A 106 10.66 -22.52 2.81
C ASP A 106 10.16 -21.22 2.15
N PRO A 107 10.26 -20.05 2.82
CA PRO A 107 9.75 -18.78 2.29
C PRO A 107 10.42 -18.34 0.98
N PHE A 108 11.62 -18.79 0.69
CA PHE A 108 12.39 -18.45 -0.51
C PHE A 108 12.58 -19.64 -1.48
N ARG A 109 11.81 -20.71 -1.29
CA ARG A 109 11.68 -21.82 -2.24
C ARG A 109 10.21 -21.98 -2.61
N PRO A 110 9.69 -21.12 -3.53
CA PRO A 110 8.28 -21.05 -3.81
C PRO A 110 7.74 -22.35 -4.39
N ILE A 111 6.57 -22.72 -3.94
CA ILE A 111 5.86 -23.92 -4.39
C ILE A 111 4.42 -23.58 -4.73
N VAL A 112 3.89 -24.18 -5.79
CA VAL A 112 2.46 -24.18 -6.08
C VAL A 112 1.86 -25.45 -5.52
N GLU A 113 0.95 -25.30 -4.57
CA GLU A 113 0.32 -26.39 -3.85
C GLU A 113 -1.16 -26.04 -3.57
N ASN A 114 -2.05 -26.96 -3.85
CA ASN A 114 -3.49 -26.79 -3.61
C ASN A 114 -4.09 -25.51 -4.21
N GLY A 115 -3.59 -25.07 -5.37
CA GLY A 115 -4.06 -23.86 -6.04
C GLY A 115 -3.48 -22.54 -5.51
N TYR A 116 -2.45 -22.60 -4.68
CA TYR A 116 -1.76 -21.44 -4.12
C TYR A 116 -0.27 -21.44 -4.45
N LEU A 117 0.26 -20.27 -4.75
CA LEU A 117 1.70 -20.00 -4.79
C LEU A 117 2.13 -19.54 -3.41
N TYR A 118 2.97 -20.31 -2.73
CA TYR A 118 3.53 -19.99 -1.42
C TYR A 118 4.93 -19.39 -1.56
N GLY A 119 5.21 -18.36 -0.79
CA GLY A 119 6.52 -17.75 -0.68
C GLY A 119 6.46 -16.31 -0.17
N ARG A 120 7.55 -15.82 0.40
CA ARG A 120 7.67 -14.43 0.82
C ARG A 120 7.71 -13.52 -0.42
N GLY A 121 6.77 -12.58 -0.51
CA GLY A 121 6.57 -11.72 -1.66
C GLY A 121 5.52 -12.26 -2.65
N ALA A 122 4.87 -13.39 -2.35
CA ALA A 122 3.81 -13.93 -3.20
C ALA A 122 2.64 -12.94 -3.32
N SER A 123 2.10 -12.43 -2.23
CA SER A 123 1.05 -11.42 -2.26
C SER A 123 1.57 -9.99 -2.21
N ASP A 124 2.78 -9.80 -1.69
CA ASP A 124 3.36 -8.48 -1.43
C ASP A 124 4.81 -8.39 -1.97
N THR A 125 5.04 -8.08 -3.25
CA THR A 125 4.06 -7.85 -4.33
C THR A 125 4.58 -8.44 -5.66
N LYS A 126 5.50 -9.46 -5.58
CA LYS A 126 6.18 -10.03 -6.75
C LYS A 126 5.24 -10.70 -7.74
N PHE A 127 4.14 -11.27 -7.25
CA PHE A 127 3.15 -11.91 -8.13
C PHE A 127 2.42 -10.88 -9.00
N ASP A 128 1.96 -9.79 -8.41
CA ASP A 128 1.34 -8.70 -9.16
C ASP A 128 2.30 -8.02 -10.12
N ALA A 129 3.56 -7.82 -9.70
CA ALA A 129 4.61 -7.33 -10.59
C ALA A 129 4.80 -8.25 -11.81
N ALA A 130 4.87 -9.56 -11.60
CA ALA A 130 4.98 -10.54 -12.67
C ALA A 130 3.77 -10.50 -13.63
N GLN A 131 2.55 -10.42 -13.09
CA GLN A 131 1.33 -10.32 -13.91
C GLN A 131 1.35 -9.05 -14.77
N ALA A 132 1.70 -7.91 -14.20
CA ALA A 132 1.77 -6.65 -14.93
C ALA A 132 2.81 -6.69 -16.07
N LEU A 133 4.00 -7.25 -15.82
CA LEU A 133 5.03 -7.38 -16.83
C LEU A 133 4.62 -8.33 -17.97
N ILE A 134 4.06 -9.48 -17.67
CA ILE A 134 3.59 -10.43 -18.68
C ILE A 134 2.43 -9.83 -19.48
N ALA A 135 1.53 -9.06 -18.87
CA ALA A 135 0.47 -8.33 -19.55
C ALA A 135 1.03 -7.30 -20.56
N LEU A 136 2.04 -6.53 -20.16
CA LEU A 136 2.72 -5.59 -21.06
C LEU A 136 3.37 -6.29 -22.27
N ILE A 137 4.06 -7.40 -22.01
CA ILE A 137 4.68 -8.21 -23.07
C ILE A 137 3.63 -8.73 -24.03
N ALA A 138 2.50 -9.21 -23.51
CA ALA A 138 1.38 -9.68 -24.32
C ALA A 138 0.81 -8.56 -25.22
N LEU A 139 0.57 -7.38 -24.67
CA LEU A 139 0.09 -6.21 -25.43
C LEU A 139 1.06 -5.88 -26.59
N ARG A 140 2.34 -5.85 -26.31
CA ARG A 140 3.36 -5.55 -27.34
C ARG A 140 3.39 -6.59 -28.45
N ARG A 141 3.30 -7.87 -28.10
CA ARG A 141 3.25 -8.98 -29.08
C ARG A 141 1.99 -8.97 -29.94
N GLN A 142 0.89 -8.43 -29.41
CA GLN A 142 -0.36 -8.24 -30.17
C GLN A 142 -0.31 -7.03 -31.11
N GLY A 143 0.78 -6.28 -31.13
CA GLY A 143 0.93 -5.11 -31.99
C GLY A 143 0.26 -3.85 -31.44
N PHE A 144 -0.09 -3.84 -30.13
CA PHE A 144 -0.59 -2.62 -29.50
C PHE A 144 0.47 -1.52 -29.54
N THR A 145 0.05 -0.32 -29.89
CA THR A 145 0.89 0.88 -29.88
C THR A 145 0.27 1.88 -28.90
N PRO A 146 0.92 2.16 -27.77
CA PRO A 146 0.40 3.12 -26.83
C PRO A 146 0.48 4.54 -27.39
N ARG A 147 -0.50 5.36 -27.11
CA ARG A 147 -0.44 6.79 -27.38
C ARG A 147 0.43 7.49 -26.35
N ARG A 148 0.20 7.22 -25.06
CA ARG A 148 1.05 7.68 -23.96
C ARG A 148 2.19 6.68 -23.72
N THR A 149 3.34 7.18 -23.39
CA THR A 149 4.45 6.35 -22.91
C THR A 149 4.02 5.57 -21.66
N ILE A 150 4.37 4.31 -21.59
CA ILE A 150 4.19 3.46 -20.40
C ILE A 150 5.56 3.29 -19.75
N VAL A 151 5.65 3.60 -18.47
CA VAL A 151 6.88 3.43 -17.68
C VAL A 151 6.62 2.41 -16.57
N VAL A 152 7.41 1.35 -16.54
CA VAL A 152 7.48 0.45 -15.40
C VAL A 152 8.50 1.02 -14.43
N ALA A 153 8.11 1.23 -13.18
CA ALA A 153 8.98 1.81 -12.16
C ALA A 153 8.83 1.04 -10.85
N PHE A 154 9.78 0.16 -10.56
CA PHE A 154 9.77 -0.71 -9.39
C PHE A 154 10.85 -0.26 -8.40
N SER A 155 10.43 0.02 -7.18
CA SER A 155 11.33 0.36 -6.07
C SER A 155 12.00 -0.86 -5.47
N GLY A 156 13.05 -0.62 -4.70
CA GLY A 156 13.85 -1.68 -4.09
C GLY A 156 13.96 -1.59 -2.56
N ASP A 157 13.22 -0.71 -1.91
CA ASP A 157 13.26 -0.49 -0.46
C ASP A 157 11.94 0.06 0.11
N GLU A 158 10.83 -0.30 -0.51
CA GLU A 158 9.49 0.12 -0.08
C GLU A 158 9.20 -0.30 1.36
N GLU A 159 9.63 -1.49 1.74
CA GLU A 159 9.41 -2.09 3.05
C GLU A 159 10.32 -1.52 4.16
N THR A 160 11.21 -0.61 3.84
CA THR A 160 12.21 -0.09 4.78
C THR A 160 12.35 1.42 4.71
N THR A 161 13.30 1.92 3.93
CA THR A 161 13.68 3.34 3.91
C THR A 161 12.96 4.17 2.85
N MET A 162 12.37 3.53 1.84
CA MET A 162 11.68 4.17 0.71
C MET A 162 12.52 5.22 -0.03
N HIS A 163 13.85 5.14 0.07
CA HIS A 163 14.74 6.08 -0.61
C HIS A 163 14.61 5.97 -2.13
N SER A 164 14.61 4.75 -2.66
CA SER A 164 14.41 4.53 -4.10
C SER A 164 13.01 4.96 -4.55
N SER A 165 12.00 4.76 -3.71
CA SER A 165 10.62 5.18 -4.00
C SER A 165 10.54 6.69 -4.24
N LYS A 166 11.17 7.48 -3.36
CA LYS A 166 11.26 8.94 -3.51
C LYS A 166 12.01 9.34 -4.78
N VAL A 167 13.17 8.75 -5.01
CA VAL A 167 14.00 9.05 -6.19
C VAL A 167 13.24 8.77 -7.48
N ILE A 168 12.54 7.64 -7.56
CA ILE A 168 11.72 7.29 -8.71
C ILE A 168 10.61 8.33 -8.93
N ALA A 169 9.86 8.68 -7.90
CA ALA A 169 8.78 9.66 -8.01
C ALA A 169 9.29 11.03 -8.49
N ASP A 170 10.42 11.49 -7.96
CA ASP A 170 11.05 12.74 -8.40
C ASP A 170 11.47 12.68 -9.88
N ARG A 171 12.03 11.56 -10.34
CA ARG A 171 12.38 11.35 -11.76
C ARG A 171 11.15 11.30 -12.67
N LEU A 172 10.04 10.80 -12.20
CA LEU A 172 8.79 10.65 -12.95
C LEU A 172 7.76 11.74 -12.60
N SER A 173 8.20 12.89 -12.13
CA SER A 173 7.34 14.01 -11.72
C SER A 173 6.43 14.56 -12.83
N HIS A 174 6.69 14.20 -14.07
CA HIS A 174 5.88 14.54 -15.25
C HIS A 174 4.82 13.49 -15.60
N ALA A 175 4.69 12.43 -14.80
CA ALA A 175 3.69 11.38 -15.03
C ALA A 175 2.27 11.94 -14.95
N THR A 176 1.38 11.39 -15.75
CA THR A 176 -0.05 11.72 -15.71
C THR A 176 -0.78 10.95 -14.64
N LEU A 177 -0.43 9.68 -14.47
CA LEU A 177 -1.12 8.75 -13.59
C LEU A 177 -0.19 7.58 -13.23
N VAL A 178 -0.34 7.10 -12.00
CA VAL A 178 0.36 5.90 -11.52
C VAL A 178 -0.66 4.81 -11.20
N LEU A 179 -0.44 3.63 -11.78
CA LEU A 179 -1.06 2.38 -11.37
C LEU A 179 -0.10 1.66 -10.42
N ASN A 180 -0.44 1.63 -9.16
CA ASN A 180 0.31 0.89 -8.16
C ASN A 180 -0.31 -0.51 -8.00
N VAL A 181 0.38 -1.54 -8.46
CA VAL A 181 -0.11 -2.92 -8.33
C VAL A 181 0.11 -3.48 -6.91
N ASP A 182 0.83 -2.74 -6.08
CA ASP A 182 0.96 -2.97 -4.64
C ASP A 182 -0.12 -2.22 -3.88
N GLY A 183 -1.34 -2.63 -4.03
CA GLY A 183 -2.43 -2.00 -3.31
C GLY A 183 -3.79 -2.33 -3.88
N ALA A 184 -4.76 -2.42 -3.01
CA ALA A 184 -6.07 -2.97 -3.28
C ALA A 184 -6.02 -4.44 -3.71
N ALA A 185 -7.15 -5.06 -3.78
CA ALA A 185 -7.32 -6.41 -4.30
C ALA A 185 -8.81 -6.67 -4.53
N GLY A 186 -9.10 -7.68 -5.33
CA GLY A 186 -10.41 -8.28 -5.36
C GLY A 186 -10.60 -9.23 -4.18
N VAL A 187 -11.83 -9.35 -3.72
CA VAL A 187 -12.18 -10.25 -2.62
C VAL A 187 -12.98 -11.42 -3.15
N LEU A 188 -12.53 -12.62 -2.78
CA LEU A 188 -13.24 -13.87 -3.04
C LEU A 188 -14.19 -14.14 -1.88
N ASP A 189 -15.39 -14.65 -2.20
CA ASP A 189 -16.31 -15.16 -1.20
C ASP A 189 -15.69 -16.33 -0.43
N GLU A 190 -15.77 -16.29 0.89
CA GLU A 190 -15.12 -17.26 1.79
C GLU A 190 -15.59 -18.70 1.58
N VAL A 191 -16.84 -18.88 1.16
CA VAL A 191 -17.46 -20.20 1.00
C VAL A 191 -17.33 -20.72 -0.43
N THR A 192 -17.69 -19.88 -1.41
CA THR A 192 -17.76 -20.29 -2.82
C THR A 192 -16.45 -20.12 -3.56
N GLY A 193 -15.54 -19.27 -3.07
CA GLY A 193 -14.29 -18.90 -3.75
C GLY A 193 -14.49 -18.07 -5.02
N ARG A 194 -15.71 -17.56 -5.26
CA ARG A 194 -16.00 -16.70 -6.43
C ARG A 194 -15.69 -15.24 -6.15
N PRO A 195 -15.33 -14.45 -7.17
CA PRO A 195 -15.21 -13.01 -7.02
C PRO A 195 -16.47 -12.38 -6.41
N SER A 196 -16.30 -11.58 -5.36
CA SER A 196 -17.37 -10.96 -4.59
C SER A 196 -17.45 -9.45 -4.83
N TYR A 197 -16.35 -8.76 -4.70
CA TYR A 197 -16.22 -7.33 -4.98
C TYR A 197 -14.75 -6.97 -5.26
N TRP A 198 -14.53 -5.78 -5.80
CA TRP A 198 -13.18 -5.25 -6.03
C TRP A 198 -13.09 -3.80 -5.57
N SER A 199 -11.97 -3.43 -5.00
CA SER A 199 -11.71 -2.05 -4.60
C SER A 199 -10.38 -1.56 -5.14
N TRP A 200 -10.29 -0.25 -5.36
CA TRP A 200 -9.06 0.45 -5.70
C TRP A 200 -8.70 1.44 -4.59
N GLN A 201 -7.41 1.65 -4.38
CA GLN A 201 -6.96 2.59 -3.35
C GLN A 201 -6.70 3.96 -3.95
N GLY A 202 -7.52 4.94 -3.56
CA GLY A 202 -7.38 6.33 -3.98
C GLY A 202 -6.66 7.21 -2.95
N ALA A 203 -6.42 6.69 -1.77
CA ALA A 203 -5.77 7.41 -0.69
C ALA A 203 -5.11 6.43 0.30
N GLU A 204 -4.19 6.94 1.08
CA GLU A 204 -3.61 6.22 2.21
C GLU A 204 -3.35 7.18 3.37
N LYS A 205 -3.44 6.67 4.58
CA LYS A 205 -3.12 7.44 5.78
C LYS A 205 -1.62 7.57 5.90
N THR A 206 -1.17 8.76 6.29
CA THR A 206 0.25 9.02 6.52
C THR A 206 0.68 8.39 7.84
N TYR A 207 1.67 7.52 7.79
CA TYR A 207 2.28 6.89 8.97
C TYR A 207 3.25 7.86 9.64
N ALA A 208 3.16 8.03 10.94
CA ALA A 208 4.16 8.76 11.70
C ALA A 208 4.31 8.18 13.11
N ASP A 209 5.56 7.95 13.51
CA ASP A 209 5.90 7.63 14.90
C ASP A 209 6.51 8.85 15.56
N PHE A 210 6.00 9.19 16.73
CA PHE A 210 6.54 10.28 17.55
C PHE A 210 7.12 9.71 18.84
N GLU A 211 8.38 10.08 19.13
CA GLU A 211 9.00 9.82 20.41
C GLU A 211 8.69 10.98 21.37
N LEU A 212 8.20 10.64 22.53
CA LEU A 212 7.91 11.54 23.63
C LEU A 212 8.92 11.29 24.75
N VAL A 213 9.56 12.34 25.24
CA VAL A 213 10.57 12.24 26.29
C VAL A 213 10.29 13.26 27.38
N ILE A 214 10.26 12.81 28.63
CA ILE A 214 10.24 13.66 29.82
C ILE A 214 11.46 13.31 30.67
N THR A 215 12.23 14.31 31.03
CA THR A 215 13.39 14.17 31.94
C THR A 215 13.16 14.90 33.25
N ASN A 216 13.83 14.44 34.29
CA ASN A 216 13.73 14.98 35.64
C ASN A 216 15.05 14.73 36.38
N PRO A 217 15.50 15.61 37.28
CA PRO A 217 16.70 15.36 38.08
C PRO A 217 16.67 14.08 38.94
N GLY A 218 15.47 13.53 39.20
CA GLY A 218 15.30 12.36 40.06
C GLY A 218 15.41 12.69 41.54
N GLY A 219 15.79 11.72 42.32
CA GLY A 219 15.96 11.86 43.77
C GLY A 219 15.56 10.61 44.53
N HIS A 220 15.60 10.69 45.86
CA HIS A 220 15.21 9.58 46.73
C HIS A 220 13.68 9.50 46.83
N SER A 221 13.12 8.31 46.70
CA SER A 221 11.66 8.10 46.71
C SER A 221 10.94 8.50 47.97
N SER A 222 11.68 8.61 49.11
CA SER A 222 11.13 9.08 50.38
C SER A 222 10.86 10.61 50.40
N ALA A 223 11.36 11.36 49.43
CA ALA A 223 11.14 12.78 49.24
C ALA A 223 10.43 13.02 47.89
N PRO A 224 9.13 12.72 47.77
CA PRO A 224 8.40 12.80 46.52
C PRO A 224 8.41 14.22 45.93
N ARG A 225 8.58 14.32 44.64
CA ARG A 225 8.50 15.57 43.87
C ARG A 225 7.15 15.68 43.18
N ALA A 226 6.66 16.91 43.05
CA ALA A 226 5.43 17.17 42.27
C ALA A 226 5.61 16.91 40.76
N ASP A 227 6.87 17.03 40.27
CA ASP A 227 7.25 16.89 38.86
C ASP A 227 7.82 15.48 38.51
N ASN A 228 7.22 14.44 39.07
CA ASN A 228 7.59 13.05 38.77
C ASN A 228 7.40 12.72 37.27
N ALA A 229 8.47 12.30 36.60
CA ALA A 229 8.46 12.07 35.18
C ALA A 229 7.52 10.95 34.72
N ILE A 230 7.36 9.88 35.52
CA ILE A 230 6.39 8.80 35.25
C ILE A 230 4.96 9.34 35.37
N ALA A 231 4.65 10.09 36.44
CA ALA A 231 3.33 10.66 36.60
C ALA A 231 2.96 11.67 35.50
N GLN A 232 3.92 12.49 35.09
CA GLN A 232 3.74 13.44 33.99
C GLN A 232 3.48 12.72 32.66
N MET A 233 4.30 11.71 32.32
CA MET A 233 4.13 10.93 31.10
C MET A 233 2.80 10.16 31.11
N SER A 234 2.41 9.57 32.23
CA SER A 234 1.12 8.89 32.37
C SER A 234 -0.06 9.82 32.05
N SER A 235 0.00 11.06 32.54
CA SER A 235 -1.02 12.07 32.24
C SER A 235 -1.03 12.48 30.78
N VAL A 236 0.14 12.63 30.16
CA VAL A 236 0.27 12.92 28.72
C VAL A 236 -0.34 11.80 27.90
N LEU A 237 0.03 10.55 28.16
CA LEU A 237 -0.47 9.40 27.42
C LEU A 237 -1.98 9.21 27.58
N ALA A 238 -2.51 9.44 28.78
CA ALA A 238 -3.96 9.40 29.03
C ALA A 238 -4.72 10.45 28.21
N ARG A 239 -4.20 11.69 28.14
CA ARG A 239 -4.81 12.75 27.31
C ARG A 239 -4.78 12.40 25.83
N ILE A 240 -3.65 11.89 25.34
CA ILE A 240 -3.53 11.46 23.93
C ILE A 240 -4.48 10.31 23.63
N ALA A 241 -4.55 9.30 24.49
CA ALA A 241 -5.42 8.15 24.30
C ALA A 241 -6.92 8.48 24.33
N GLN A 242 -7.30 9.51 25.05
CA GLN A 242 -8.69 9.98 25.15
C GLN A 242 -9.07 11.01 24.08
N HIS A 243 -8.08 11.60 23.41
CA HIS A 243 -8.34 12.60 22.40
C HIS A 243 -8.87 11.96 21.12
N HIS A 244 -9.89 12.57 20.54
CA HIS A 244 -10.39 12.25 19.22
C HIS A 244 -10.17 13.44 18.30
N PHE A 245 -9.45 13.20 17.18
CA PHE A 245 -9.38 14.20 16.13
C PHE A 245 -10.75 14.38 15.48
N GLU A 246 -11.00 15.55 14.91
CA GLU A 246 -12.24 15.82 14.21
C GLU A 246 -12.49 14.77 13.11
N PRO A 247 -13.73 14.30 12.99
CA PRO A 247 -14.06 13.36 11.92
C PRO A 247 -13.99 14.05 10.55
N GLU A 248 -13.53 13.29 9.56
CA GLU A 248 -13.33 13.79 8.20
C GLU A 248 -13.89 12.81 7.18
N LEU A 249 -14.28 13.37 6.04
CA LEU A 249 -14.80 12.61 4.90
C LEU A 249 -14.24 13.25 3.63
N ASN A 250 -13.59 12.45 2.79
CA ASN A 250 -13.22 12.84 1.43
C ASN A 250 -13.99 11.99 0.42
N ASP A 251 -13.81 12.24 -0.88
CA ASP A 251 -14.56 11.50 -1.91
C ASP A 251 -14.24 9.99 -1.89
N ILE A 252 -13.02 9.62 -1.52
CA ILE A 252 -12.59 8.22 -1.42
C ILE A 252 -13.30 7.51 -0.26
N THR A 253 -13.26 8.10 0.94
CA THR A 253 -13.90 7.50 2.13
C THR A 253 -15.42 7.57 2.07
N ARG A 254 -15.97 8.58 1.38
CA ARG A 254 -17.41 8.66 1.09
C ARG A 254 -17.85 7.49 0.24
N ASP A 255 -17.18 7.23 -0.85
CA ASP A 255 -17.49 6.09 -1.73
C ASP A 255 -17.34 4.77 -1.00
N TYR A 256 -16.23 4.61 -0.27
CA TYR A 256 -15.99 3.42 0.56
C TYR A 256 -17.13 3.14 1.53
N LEU A 257 -17.50 4.11 2.36
CA LEU A 257 -18.56 3.94 3.37
C LEU A 257 -19.94 3.70 2.72
N THR A 258 -20.22 4.36 1.62
CA THR A 258 -21.48 4.20 0.89
C THR A 258 -21.62 2.79 0.31
N GLN A 259 -20.61 2.35 -0.41
CA GLN A 259 -20.64 1.07 -1.12
C GLN A 259 -20.47 -0.12 -0.17
N SER A 260 -19.57 -0.02 0.81
CA SER A 260 -19.37 -1.09 1.78
C SER A 260 -20.55 -1.26 2.74
N ALA A 261 -21.34 -0.21 3.00
CA ALA A 261 -22.58 -0.34 3.75
C ALA A 261 -23.58 -1.28 3.06
N ASP A 262 -23.62 -1.28 1.73
CA ASP A 262 -24.50 -2.19 0.98
C ASP A 262 -24.05 -3.66 1.07
N LEU A 263 -22.78 -3.91 1.40
CA LEU A 263 -22.21 -5.24 1.57
C LEU A 263 -22.13 -5.68 3.05
N GLU A 264 -22.41 -4.76 3.98
CA GLU A 264 -22.32 -5.02 5.42
C GLU A 264 -23.51 -5.87 5.90
N PRO A 265 -23.27 -7.08 6.43
CA PRO A 265 -24.35 -7.95 6.90
C PRO A 265 -25.00 -7.46 8.20
N ASP A 266 -24.30 -6.68 9.01
CA ASP A 266 -24.86 -6.01 10.20
C ASP A 266 -25.61 -4.75 9.77
N LEU A 267 -26.93 -4.82 9.81
CA LEU A 267 -27.81 -3.75 9.37
C LEU A 267 -27.68 -2.47 10.21
N ASP A 268 -27.39 -2.61 11.52
CA ASP A 268 -27.20 -1.47 12.39
C ASP A 268 -25.88 -0.75 12.07
N LYS A 269 -24.83 -1.51 11.81
CA LYS A 269 -23.53 -0.99 11.36
C LYS A 269 -23.68 -0.30 9.99
N ALA A 270 -24.37 -0.92 9.05
CA ALA A 270 -24.63 -0.34 7.74
C ALA A 270 -25.40 0.99 7.86
N ALA A 271 -26.41 1.05 8.74
CA ALA A 271 -27.18 2.26 8.99
C ALA A 271 -26.33 3.40 9.56
N VAL A 272 -25.41 3.10 10.46
CA VAL A 272 -24.46 4.06 11.04
C VAL A 272 -23.50 4.61 9.96
N MET A 273 -22.97 3.75 9.10
CA MET A 273 -22.11 4.15 7.99
C MET A 273 -22.83 5.12 7.05
N ARG A 274 -24.08 4.84 6.68
CA ARG A 274 -24.91 5.72 5.84
C ARG A 274 -25.23 7.03 6.53
N ALA A 275 -25.55 6.99 7.83
CA ALA A 275 -25.86 8.19 8.61
C ALA A 275 -24.66 9.16 8.66
N PHE A 276 -23.46 8.64 8.84
CA PHE A 276 -22.23 9.46 8.82
C PHE A 276 -21.97 10.07 7.43
N VAL A 277 -22.15 9.32 6.36
CA VAL A 277 -22.00 9.85 4.99
C VAL A 277 -23.02 10.96 4.71
N GLN A 278 -24.24 10.80 5.19
CA GLN A 278 -25.31 11.79 5.01
C GLN A 278 -25.07 13.06 5.84
N ASP A 279 -24.59 12.90 7.07
CA ASP A 279 -24.26 13.99 7.99
C ASP A 279 -23.00 13.65 8.80
N PRO A 280 -21.80 14.08 8.33
CA PRO A 280 -20.55 13.84 9.03
C PRO A 280 -20.44 14.47 10.42
N SER A 281 -21.38 15.33 10.79
CA SER A 281 -21.46 15.93 12.14
C SER A 281 -22.40 15.18 13.09
N ASN A 282 -23.07 14.12 12.63
CA ASN A 282 -23.98 13.33 13.46
C ASN A 282 -23.24 12.67 14.63
N PRO A 283 -23.50 13.08 15.88
CA PRO A 283 -22.70 12.63 17.03
C PRO A 283 -22.90 11.14 17.35
N GLU A 284 -24.08 10.58 17.10
CA GLU A 284 -24.36 9.16 17.34
C GLU A 284 -23.59 8.29 16.34
N ALA A 285 -23.60 8.68 15.06
CA ALA A 285 -22.87 8.00 14.01
C ALA A 285 -21.35 8.05 14.26
N ILE A 286 -20.83 9.24 14.60
CA ILE A 286 -19.41 9.43 14.93
C ILE A 286 -19.00 8.52 16.11
N ALA A 287 -19.76 8.51 17.18
CA ALA A 287 -19.46 7.68 18.37
C ALA A 287 -19.47 6.19 18.02
N ALA A 288 -20.44 5.73 17.24
CA ALA A 288 -20.52 4.33 16.84
C ALA A 288 -19.35 3.92 15.93
N LEU A 289 -18.97 4.75 14.96
CA LEU A 289 -17.83 4.47 14.07
C LEU A 289 -16.48 4.51 14.82
N ARG A 290 -16.33 5.39 15.81
CA ARG A 290 -15.12 5.43 16.67
C ARG A 290 -14.99 4.21 17.57
N ASN A 291 -16.08 3.54 17.90
CA ASN A 291 -16.07 2.30 18.68
C ASN A 291 -15.78 1.06 17.82
N ASP A 292 -15.79 1.17 16.52
CA ASP A 292 -15.44 0.08 15.61
C ASP A 292 -13.96 0.19 15.19
N PRO A 293 -13.09 -0.76 15.60
CA PRO A 293 -11.68 -0.73 15.24
C PRO A 293 -11.41 -0.74 13.74
N GLY A 294 -12.31 -1.30 12.94
CA GLY A 294 -12.20 -1.34 11.47
C GLY A 294 -12.60 -0.03 10.79
N LEU A 295 -13.34 0.85 11.48
CA LEU A 295 -13.90 2.07 10.89
C LEU A 295 -13.35 3.37 11.49
N ILE A 296 -12.84 3.35 12.73
CA ILE A 296 -12.30 4.55 13.38
C ILE A 296 -11.24 5.25 12.52
N GLY A 297 -10.36 4.48 11.87
CA GLY A 297 -9.31 5.00 11.01
C GLY A 297 -9.81 5.53 9.66
N VAL A 298 -11.00 5.12 9.23
CA VAL A 298 -11.61 5.59 7.97
C VAL A 298 -12.13 7.02 8.09
N ILE A 299 -12.57 7.41 9.28
CA ILE A 299 -13.23 8.70 9.51
C ILE A 299 -12.33 9.76 10.12
N GLY A 300 -11.02 9.56 10.19
CA GLY A 300 -10.13 10.59 10.68
C GLY A 300 -8.73 10.10 11.05
N THR A 301 -7.96 11.05 11.58
CA THR A 301 -6.64 10.78 12.13
C THR A 301 -6.75 10.02 13.45
N THR A 302 -5.87 9.03 13.63
CA THR A 302 -5.73 8.30 14.89
C THR A 302 -4.30 8.38 15.39
N CYS A 303 -4.14 8.60 16.70
CA CYS A 303 -2.85 8.55 17.38
C CYS A 303 -2.99 7.68 18.63
N VAL A 304 -2.16 6.66 18.75
CA VAL A 304 -2.22 5.69 19.85
C VAL A 304 -0.85 5.51 20.49
N PRO A 305 -0.74 5.52 21.82
CA PRO A 305 0.48 5.11 22.49
C PRO A 305 0.74 3.62 22.25
N THR A 306 1.97 3.28 21.88
CA THR A 306 2.36 1.90 21.57
C THR A 306 3.49 1.39 22.45
N MET A 307 4.33 2.27 22.98
CA MET A 307 5.45 1.91 23.84
C MET A 307 5.63 2.94 24.94
N VAL A 308 6.06 2.47 26.12
CA VAL A 308 6.50 3.33 27.23
C VAL A 308 7.60 2.63 28.02
N ASP A 309 8.64 3.37 28.37
CA ASP A 309 9.75 2.90 29.17
C ASP A 309 10.21 4.00 30.12
N GLY A 310 10.59 3.63 31.35
CA GLY A 310 11.08 4.61 32.31
C GLY A 310 11.32 4.07 33.72
N GLY A 311 12.12 4.82 34.46
CA GLY A 311 12.59 4.43 35.79
C GLY A 311 13.84 3.56 35.76
N HIS A 312 14.58 3.52 36.88
CA HIS A 312 15.84 2.75 36.95
C HIS A 312 16.01 2.03 38.29
N ALA A 313 15.28 2.41 39.33
CA ALA A 313 15.32 1.75 40.62
C ALA A 313 14.01 1.95 41.38
N ARG A 314 13.63 0.97 42.21
CA ARG A 314 12.37 0.99 42.94
C ARG A 314 12.29 2.11 44.02
N ASN A 315 13.42 2.57 44.53
CA ASN A 315 13.53 3.56 45.61
C ASN A 315 14.11 4.91 45.11
N ALA A 316 14.13 5.13 43.79
CA ALA A 316 14.59 6.36 43.17
C ALA A 316 13.50 6.97 42.29
N LEU A 317 13.38 8.29 42.31
CA LEU A 317 12.51 9.02 41.38
C LEU A 317 13.05 8.88 39.93
N PRO A 318 12.16 8.70 38.97
CA PRO A 318 12.57 8.47 37.57
C PRO A 318 13.26 9.71 36.97
N GLN A 319 14.38 9.50 36.30
CA GLN A 319 15.16 10.58 35.66
C GLN A 319 14.77 10.77 34.19
N ARG A 320 14.23 9.75 33.57
CA ARG A 320 13.80 9.76 32.17
C ARG A 320 12.65 8.81 31.96
N VAL A 321 11.67 9.24 31.19
CA VAL A 321 10.58 8.41 30.66
C VAL A 321 10.45 8.70 29.17
N THR A 322 10.36 7.65 28.39
CA THR A 322 10.14 7.71 26.95
C THR A 322 8.85 6.99 26.58
N ALA A 323 8.17 7.46 25.57
CA ALA A 323 7.01 6.80 24.99
C ALA A 323 7.01 6.95 23.48
N ILE A 324 6.36 6.03 22.79
CA ILE A 324 6.09 6.13 21.35
C ILE A 324 4.59 6.26 21.14
N VAL A 325 4.23 7.23 20.31
CA VAL A 325 2.87 7.43 19.82
C VAL A 325 2.87 7.20 18.33
N ASN A 326 2.13 6.19 17.89
CA ASN A 326 1.92 5.91 16.46
C ASN A 326 0.69 6.66 15.95
N CYS A 327 0.86 7.45 14.93
CA CYS A 327 -0.22 8.17 14.26
C CYS A 327 -0.46 7.62 12.86
N ARG A 328 -1.73 7.50 12.51
CA ARG A 328 -2.21 7.27 11.15
C ARG A 328 -3.01 8.50 10.75
N ILE A 329 -2.39 9.36 9.95
CA ILE A 329 -2.86 10.71 9.68
C ILE A 329 -3.76 10.69 8.45
N PHE A 330 -4.94 11.27 8.57
CA PHE A 330 -5.89 11.40 7.46
C PHE A 330 -5.26 12.19 6.31
N PRO A 331 -5.47 11.79 5.03
CA PRO A 331 -4.88 12.47 3.88
C PRO A 331 -5.14 13.98 3.86
N GLY A 332 -4.13 14.75 3.50
CA GLY A 332 -4.21 16.20 3.42
C GLY A 332 -3.70 16.96 4.64
N HIS A 333 -3.33 16.28 5.71
CA HIS A 333 -2.70 16.88 6.88
C HIS A 333 -1.19 16.63 6.90
N GLU A 334 -0.44 17.68 7.23
CA GLU A 334 1.00 17.59 7.40
C GLU A 334 1.38 16.93 8.72
N LYS A 335 2.42 16.11 8.72
CA LYS A 335 2.94 15.46 9.93
C LYS A 335 3.32 16.48 11.00
N ALA A 336 3.90 17.62 10.62
CA ALA A 336 4.24 18.71 11.54
C ALA A 336 3.02 19.29 12.25
N ALA A 337 1.88 19.39 11.58
CA ALA A 337 0.63 19.86 12.18
C ALA A 337 0.10 18.90 13.24
N ILE A 338 0.25 17.60 13.00
CA ILE A 338 -0.11 16.57 13.99
C ILE A 338 0.83 16.59 15.18
N ALA A 339 2.13 16.77 14.97
CA ALA A 339 3.10 16.94 16.05
C ALA A 339 2.73 18.12 16.97
N GLU A 340 2.36 19.25 16.39
CA GLU A 340 1.89 20.42 17.15
C GLU A 340 0.58 20.14 17.91
N ALA A 341 -0.36 19.42 17.28
CA ALA A 341 -1.59 19.00 17.94
C ALA A 341 -1.29 18.11 19.15
N LEU A 342 -0.38 17.16 19.01
CA LEU A 342 0.03 16.28 20.11
C LEU A 342 0.68 17.07 21.26
N ARG A 343 1.51 18.08 20.97
CA ARG A 343 2.09 18.95 22.01
C ARG A 343 1.00 19.72 22.78
N ARG A 344 0.01 20.26 22.07
CA ARG A 344 -1.14 20.94 22.71
C ARG A 344 -1.97 19.99 23.57
N ILE A 345 -2.27 18.81 23.06
CA ILE A 345 -3.03 17.77 23.79
C ILE A 345 -2.26 17.34 25.04
N ALA A 346 -0.97 17.13 24.90
CA ALA A 346 -0.10 16.75 26.00
C ALA A 346 -0.10 17.79 27.12
N GLY A 347 -0.06 19.09 26.77
CA GLY A 347 -0.10 20.18 27.74
C GLY A 347 1.01 20.11 28.81
N GLN A 348 2.17 19.56 28.46
CA GLN A 348 3.29 19.31 29.36
C GLN A 348 4.51 20.11 28.90
N PRO A 349 4.87 21.21 29.59
CA PRO A 349 5.90 22.14 29.11
C PRO A 349 7.30 21.53 28.91
N ASN A 350 7.68 20.54 29.71
CA ASN A 350 8.96 19.86 29.61
C ASN A 350 8.94 18.59 28.75
N LEU A 351 7.89 18.39 27.97
CA LEU A 351 7.81 17.31 27.01
C LEU A 351 8.65 17.65 25.77
N HIS A 352 9.55 16.74 25.41
CA HIS A 352 10.21 16.75 24.09
C HIS A 352 9.49 15.73 23.20
N LEU A 353 9.01 16.18 22.05
CA LEU A 353 8.32 15.36 21.06
C LEU A 353 9.04 15.53 19.70
N THR A 354 9.51 14.41 19.17
CA THR A 354 10.22 14.37 17.87
C THR A 354 9.66 13.25 17.01
N GLU A 355 9.58 13.47 15.71
CA GLU A 355 9.22 12.43 14.75
C GLU A 355 10.41 11.49 14.53
N ILE A 356 10.13 10.19 14.49
CA ILE A 356 11.11 9.15 14.21
C ILE A 356 11.20 8.93 12.69
N ASN A 357 12.42 8.95 12.14
CA ASN A 357 12.69 8.74 10.72
C ASN A 357 11.76 9.55 9.79
N PRO A 358 11.71 10.87 9.92
CA PRO A 358 10.76 11.70 9.17
C PRO A 358 10.93 11.60 7.65
N GLU A 359 12.11 11.22 7.19
CA GLU A 359 12.46 11.10 5.77
C GLU A 359 11.87 9.84 5.09
N TYR A 360 11.40 8.86 5.86
CA TYR A 360 10.85 7.61 5.31
C TYR A 360 9.39 7.72 4.88
N VAL A 361 8.71 8.76 5.27
CA VAL A 361 7.30 8.97 4.98
C VAL A 361 7.04 10.44 4.64
N VAL A 362 6.24 10.68 3.63
CA VAL A 362 5.78 12.02 3.23
C VAL A 362 4.28 12.15 3.42
N SER A 363 3.83 13.30 3.86
CA SER A 363 2.41 13.65 3.88
C SER A 363 1.89 13.79 2.46
N ALA A 364 0.73 13.20 2.17
CA ALA A 364 0.17 13.24 0.84
C ALA A 364 -1.36 13.44 0.87
N PRO A 365 -1.92 14.15 -0.12
CA PRO A 365 -3.37 14.23 -0.28
C PRO A 365 -3.92 12.91 -0.85
N ALA A 366 -5.24 12.77 -0.83
CA ALA A 366 -5.92 11.74 -1.62
C ALA A 366 -5.75 12.02 -3.12
N SER A 367 -5.70 10.97 -3.93
CA SER A 367 -5.83 11.07 -5.38
C SER A 367 -7.26 11.48 -5.72
N PRO A 368 -7.49 12.16 -6.87
CA PRO A 368 -8.83 12.53 -7.30
C PRO A 368 -9.73 11.31 -7.49
N PHE A 369 -11.01 11.44 -7.17
CA PHE A 369 -12.03 10.50 -7.60
C PHE A 369 -12.34 10.79 -9.08
N ASP A 370 -11.55 10.20 -9.98
CA ASP A 370 -11.56 10.49 -11.41
C ASP A 370 -12.53 9.55 -12.14
N ALA A 371 -13.56 10.11 -12.77
CA ALA A 371 -14.57 9.34 -13.46
C ALA A 371 -14.00 8.50 -14.62
N THR A 372 -13.00 9.01 -15.31
CA THR A 372 -12.35 8.29 -16.43
C THR A 372 -11.59 7.08 -15.92
N PHE A 373 -10.85 7.22 -14.83
CA PHE A 373 -10.17 6.10 -14.18
C PHE A 373 -11.17 5.06 -13.66
N VAL A 374 -12.21 5.51 -12.95
CA VAL A 374 -13.26 4.61 -12.41
C VAL A 374 -13.93 3.82 -13.53
N GLN A 375 -14.26 4.48 -14.65
CA GLN A 375 -14.84 3.80 -15.82
C GLN A 375 -13.88 2.76 -16.40
N ALA A 376 -12.60 3.10 -16.50
CA ALA A 376 -11.58 2.18 -17.04
C ALA A 376 -11.42 0.92 -16.20
N VAL A 377 -11.32 1.05 -14.85
CA VAL A 377 -11.21 -0.11 -13.96
C VAL A 377 -12.49 -0.93 -13.91
N THR A 378 -13.65 -0.28 -13.93
CA THR A 378 -14.95 -0.95 -13.96
C THR A 378 -15.10 -1.82 -15.20
N ASN A 379 -14.73 -1.30 -16.35
CA ASN A 379 -14.74 -2.06 -17.60
C ASN A 379 -13.75 -3.22 -17.59
N ALA A 380 -12.54 -2.98 -17.11
CA ALA A 380 -11.49 -4.00 -17.08
C ALA A 380 -11.84 -5.14 -16.11
N ILE A 381 -12.34 -4.85 -14.93
CA ILE A 381 -12.81 -5.86 -13.97
C ILE A 381 -14.03 -6.61 -14.52
N GLY A 382 -14.99 -5.89 -15.09
CA GLY A 382 -16.19 -6.51 -15.67
C GLY A 382 -15.86 -7.51 -16.78
N LEU A 383 -14.92 -7.18 -17.67
CA LEU A 383 -14.47 -8.08 -18.74
C LEU A 383 -13.69 -9.28 -18.19
N ALA A 384 -12.89 -9.08 -17.17
CA ALA A 384 -12.00 -10.12 -16.64
C ALA A 384 -12.70 -11.08 -15.67
N PHE A 385 -13.52 -10.56 -14.78
CA PHE A 385 -14.08 -11.28 -13.63
C PHE A 385 -15.60 -11.28 -13.56
N GLY A 386 -16.27 -10.55 -14.44
CA GLY A 386 -17.72 -10.34 -14.40
C GLY A 386 -18.14 -9.10 -13.60
N GLU A 387 -19.41 -8.78 -13.67
CA GLU A 387 -19.99 -7.65 -12.94
C GLU A 387 -20.00 -7.92 -11.43
N MET A 388 -19.54 -6.92 -10.67
CA MET A 388 -19.52 -6.94 -9.22
C MET A 388 -19.47 -5.52 -8.66
N PRO A 389 -19.74 -5.32 -7.36
CA PRO A 389 -19.48 -4.04 -6.72
C PRO A 389 -18.01 -3.63 -6.83
N ILE A 390 -17.79 -2.37 -7.23
CA ILE A 390 -16.46 -1.76 -7.37
C ILE A 390 -16.50 -0.42 -6.67
N PHE A 391 -15.57 -0.18 -5.76
CA PHE A 391 -15.53 1.05 -4.98
C PHE A 391 -14.12 1.46 -4.58
N ALA A 392 -13.99 2.74 -4.22
CA ALA A 392 -12.75 3.29 -3.70
C ALA A 392 -12.49 2.83 -2.27
N SER A 393 -11.22 2.78 -1.90
CA SER A 393 -10.77 2.52 -0.54
C SER A 393 -9.59 3.42 -0.15
N GLN A 394 -9.39 3.55 1.15
CA GLN A 394 -8.27 4.25 1.75
C GLN A 394 -7.43 3.26 2.54
N ALA A 395 -6.15 3.15 2.19
CA ALA A 395 -5.23 2.29 2.92
C ALA A 395 -4.89 2.89 4.28
N SER A 396 -4.72 2.03 5.27
CA SER A 396 -4.23 2.41 6.61
C SER A 396 -2.70 2.44 6.71
N GLY A 397 -2.00 1.85 5.73
CA GLY A 397 -0.55 1.80 5.64
C GLY A 397 0.00 2.62 4.47
N ALA A 398 1.31 2.84 4.48
CA ALA A 398 2.01 3.56 3.42
C ALA A 398 2.39 2.64 2.26
N THR A 399 2.40 3.19 1.05
CA THR A 399 2.94 2.57 -0.17
C THR A 399 3.76 3.59 -0.95
N ASP A 400 4.36 3.16 -2.06
CA ASP A 400 5.05 4.06 -2.99
C ASP A 400 4.15 5.19 -3.53
N SER A 401 2.85 5.00 -3.52
CA SER A 401 1.87 5.99 -4.00
C SER A 401 1.96 7.34 -3.29
N MET A 402 2.34 7.37 -2.01
CA MET A 402 2.42 8.64 -1.28
C MET A 402 3.43 9.61 -1.89
N TRP A 403 4.55 9.10 -2.41
CA TRP A 403 5.59 9.93 -3.03
C TRP A 403 5.10 10.61 -4.31
N TYR A 404 4.31 9.92 -5.12
CA TYR A 404 3.68 10.50 -6.31
C TYR A 404 2.58 11.48 -5.93
N ARG A 405 1.69 11.11 -4.99
CA ARG A 405 0.60 11.97 -4.53
C ARG A 405 1.11 13.28 -3.92
N ALA A 406 2.23 13.24 -3.19
CA ALA A 406 2.87 14.43 -2.63
C ALA A 406 3.35 15.42 -3.72
N LEU A 407 3.63 14.92 -4.92
CA LEU A 407 3.98 15.74 -6.09
C LEU A 407 2.74 16.15 -6.93
N GLY A 408 1.55 15.84 -6.46
CA GLY A 408 0.31 16.14 -7.17
C GLY A 408 -0.03 15.17 -8.32
N ILE A 409 0.66 14.02 -8.37
CA ILE A 409 0.42 12.99 -9.40
C ILE A 409 -0.62 12.01 -8.87
N PRO A 410 -1.76 11.81 -9.56
CA PRO A 410 -2.73 10.77 -9.20
C PRO A 410 -2.07 9.40 -9.17
N SER A 411 -2.20 8.69 -8.05
CA SER A 411 -1.73 7.31 -7.91
C SER A 411 -2.84 6.47 -7.32
N TYR A 412 -3.10 5.33 -7.96
CA TYR A 412 -4.18 4.43 -7.61
C TYR A 412 -3.63 3.03 -7.36
N GLY A 413 -3.91 2.48 -6.19
CA GLY A 413 -3.70 1.06 -5.93
C GLY A 413 -4.75 0.26 -6.72
N ALA A 414 -4.30 -0.64 -7.58
CA ALA A 414 -5.18 -1.27 -8.56
C ALA A 414 -4.73 -2.70 -8.90
N SER A 415 -4.43 -3.52 -7.90
CA SER A 415 -4.06 -4.93 -8.06
C SER A 415 -5.16 -5.72 -8.77
N GLY A 416 -4.78 -6.56 -9.73
CA GLY A 416 -5.68 -7.50 -10.41
C GLY A 416 -5.80 -8.86 -9.71
N THR A 417 -5.24 -9.00 -8.52
CA THR A 417 -5.30 -10.24 -7.74
C THR A 417 -6.55 -10.29 -6.88
N PHE A 418 -7.19 -11.47 -6.83
CA PHE A 418 -8.32 -11.76 -5.96
C PHE A 418 -7.90 -12.79 -4.91
N LEU A 419 -8.27 -12.56 -3.65
CA LEU A 419 -8.03 -13.49 -2.56
C LEU A 419 -9.18 -13.44 -1.54
N LYS A 420 -9.30 -14.48 -0.73
CA LYS A 420 -10.18 -14.46 0.44
C LYS A 420 -9.55 -13.58 1.52
N MET A 421 -10.37 -12.85 2.29
CA MET A 421 -9.86 -12.06 3.42
C MET A 421 -9.12 -12.93 4.43
N SER A 422 -9.56 -14.18 4.64
CA SER A 422 -8.90 -15.16 5.51
C SER A 422 -7.54 -15.66 4.97
N ASP A 423 -7.22 -15.40 3.71
CA ASP A 423 -5.97 -15.79 3.06
C ASP A 423 -4.96 -14.63 2.92
N ASP A 424 -5.25 -13.48 3.48
CA ASP A 424 -4.28 -12.37 3.51
C ASP A 424 -3.23 -12.62 4.60
N PHE A 425 -2.04 -13.02 4.14
CA PHE A 425 -0.88 -13.28 4.97
C PHE A 425 0.33 -12.42 4.57
N SER A 426 0.08 -11.26 3.99
CA SER A 426 1.13 -10.27 3.73
C SER A 426 1.88 -9.96 5.03
N HIS A 427 3.22 -9.98 5.01
CA HIS A 427 4.08 -9.91 6.19
C HIS A 427 3.93 -11.06 7.19
N GLY A 428 3.04 -12.00 6.90
CA GLY A 428 2.73 -13.13 7.78
C GLY A 428 3.47 -14.41 7.43
N LEU A 429 3.17 -15.46 8.19
CA LEU A 429 3.70 -16.80 7.97
C LEU A 429 2.96 -17.49 6.83
N ASN A 430 3.71 -18.23 6.01
CA ASN A 430 3.16 -18.97 4.88
C ASN A 430 2.36 -18.08 3.92
N GLU A 431 2.92 -16.90 3.62
CA GLU A 431 2.37 -15.96 2.64
C GLU A 431 2.08 -16.69 1.33
N ARG A 432 0.93 -16.42 0.75
CA ARG A 432 0.45 -17.13 -0.43
C ARG A 432 -0.52 -16.28 -1.25
N VAL A 433 -0.69 -16.68 -2.49
CA VAL A 433 -1.66 -16.09 -3.41
C VAL A 433 -2.34 -17.20 -4.23
N PRO A 434 -3.67 -17.11 -4.48
CA PRO A 434 -4.34 -18.08 -5.33
C PRO A 434 -3.86 -17.98 -6.79
N THR A 435 -3.70 -19.13 -7.45
CA THR A 435 -3.21 -19.18 -8.84
C THR A 435 -4.35 -19.40 -9.87
N GLY A 436 -5.57 -19.58 -9.41
CA GLY A 436 -6.71 -19.92 -10.27
C GLY A 436 -7.26 -18.79 -11.13
N HIS A 437 -6.83 -17.54 -10.91
CA HIS A 437 -7.36 -16.35 -11.59
C HIS A 437 -6.33 -15.61 -12.46
N ILE A 438 -5.16 -16.22 -12.73
CA ILE A 438 -4.08 -15.54 -13.48
C ILE A 438 -4.55 -15.11 -14.86
N GLN A 439 -5.28 -15.96 -15.59
CA GLN A 439 -5.76 -15.61 -16.93
C GLN A 439 -6.72 -14.42 -16.90
N ALA A 440 -7.64 -14.40 -15.93
CA ALA A 440 -8.54 -13.26 -15.73
C ALA A 440 -7.76 -11.99 -15.34
N SER A 441 -6.77 -12.10 -14.45
CA SER A 441 -5.90 -10.97 -14.08
C SER A 441 -5.15 -10.41 -15.28
N LEU A 442 -4.69 -11.26 -16.19
CA LEU A 442 -4.04 -10.81 -17.43
C LEU A 442 -5.03 -10.06 -18.35
N VAL A 443 -6.29 -10.50 -18.46
CA VAL A 443 -7.33 -9.76 -19.17
C VAL A 443 -7.54 -8.39 -18.52
N TYR A 444 -7.60 -8.34 -17.22
CA TYR A 444 -7.73 -7.08 -16.47
C TYR A 444 -6.58 -6.12 -16.79
N TYR A 445 -5.33 -6.55 -16.60
CA TYR A 445 -4.17 -5.68 -16.81
C TYR A 445 -4.03 -5.24 -18.27
N THR A 446 -4.19 -6.14 -19.24
CA THR A 446 -4.10 -5.77 -20.66
C THR A 446 -5.19 -4.79 -21.05
N THR A 447 -6.42 -4.99 -20.60
CA THR A 447 -7.54 -4.09 -20.90
C THR A 447 -7.33 -2.72 -20.27
N LEU A 448 -6.97 -2.67 -18.98
CA LEU A 448 -6.78 -1.42 -18.26
C LEU A 448 -5.63 -0.60 -18.84
N LEU A 449 -4.47 -1.23 -19.05
CA LEU A 449 -3.28 -0.55 -19.58
C LEU A 449 -3.51 -0.03 -20.99
N ALA A 450 -4.13 -0.82 -21.85
CA ALA A 450 -4.47 -0.37 -23.20
C ALA A 450 -5.44 0.81 -23.19
N THR A 451 -6.45 0.78 -22.31
CA THR A 451 -7.41 1.89 -22.17
C THR A 451 -6.72 3.17 -21.72
N LEU A 452 -5.95 3.11 -20.64
CA LEU A 452 -5.27 4.29 -20.08
C LEU A 452 -4.19 4.86 -20.99
N ALA A 453 -3.42 4.00 -21.66
CA ALA A 453 -2.36 4.42 -22.58
C ALA A 453 -2.88 4.93 -23.94
N SER A 454 -4.15 4.77 -24.23
CA SER A 454 -4.80 5.26 -25.45
C SER A 454 -5.49 6.63 -25.30
N GLN A 455 -5.57 7.15 -24.09
CA GLN A 455 -6.24 8.43 -23.74
C GLN A 455 -5.41 9.66 -24.06
#